data_48eefd21f6ef42b1bc0a469c45bafd28
#
_entry.id   48eefd21f6ef42b1bc0a469c45bafd28
#
_cell.length_a   1.000
_cell.length_b   1.000
_cell.length_c   1.000
_cell.angle_alpha   90.00
_cell.angle_beta   90.00
_cell.angle_gamma   90.00
#
_symmetry.space_group_name_H-M   'P 1'
#
loop_
_entity.id
_entity.type
_entity.pdbx_description
1 polymer ?
#
loop_
_entity_poly.entity_id
_entity_poly.type
_entity_poly.pdbx_seq_one_letter_code
_entity_poly.pdbx_strand_id
1 'polypeptide(L)'
;MSSSDPATPLPLSRPARAANPLLDARDLRLPRIADPCVLVMFGITGDLARHKLLPAIYDLANRGLLSPSFSLVGVGRRSWSADDLRNYVETAVRDGARTPWRPAIWEQLAAGMRFVEFDSFEDDAAYEQLTRVVDDLDATRGTRGNRAFYLSIPPGWFPAVTERIARSGLVEESADAWRRVVIEKPFGHDRTSARELDALVGRIVRPDDVFRVDHYLGKETVQNILALRFANTMFEPLWNQRYVDHVQITMAEDIGIGTRAGYYDTIGSARDVIQNHLLQLLALTAMEEPTSMEAAAVRLEKEKVLNCVRLERDGVLDLNLTTARGRYDAGFQGGLPVRGYLEEDGVAADSRTETFAAVRLEIANRRWAGVPFYLRAGKRLTRRVTEVAVVFKQPPFLPFESAAATAVGANTIVLRIQPDEGITLRLASKVPGTQMELRDVSMEFGYGATFNEESPEAYERLILDALLGDAPLFPHQREVDLSWRILDPVIEHWTAAGSPEGYRPGSWGPASAHELLARDGRTWRRS
;
A
#
# COMPACT_ATOMS: atom_id res chain seq x y z
N MET A 1 -70.86 37.09 14.60
CA MET A 1 -70.90 35.78 15.28
C MET A 1 -70.21 34.80 14.40
N SER A 2 -68.96 34.61 14.64
CA SER A 2 -68.09 33.68 13.89
C SER A 2 -67.75 32.53 14.86
N SER A 3 -68.21 31.32 14.54
CA SER A 3 -67.93 30.11 15.27
C SER A 3 -66.55 29.61 14.87
N SER A 4 -65.63 29.57 15.82
CA SER A 4 -64.34 28.91 15.69
C SER A 4 -64.49 27.42 15.95
N ASP A 5 -64.22 26.61 14.92
CA ASP A 5 -64.05 25.17 15.03
C ASP A 5 -62.78 24.82 15.83
N PRO A 6 -62.84 23.86 16.74
CA PRO A 6 -61.65 23.42 17.46
C PRO A 6 -60.76 22.50 16.56
N ALA A 7 -59.52 22.86 16.41
CA ALA A 7 -58.50 22.12 15.66
C ALA A 7 -58.37 20.70 16.24
N THR A 8 -58.53 19.71 15.37
CA THR A 8 -58.24 18.31 15.66
C THR A 8 -56.74 18.12 15.94
N PRO A 9 -56.33 17.50 17.05
CA PRO A 9 -54.92 17.27 17.33
C PRO A 9 -54.35 16.24 16.34
N LEU A 10 -53.26 16.59 15.71
CA LEU A 10 -52.49 15.68 14.87
C LEU A 10 -52.05 14.46 15.66
N PRO A 11 -52.12 13.23 15.10
CA PRO A 11 -51.70 12.03 15.80
C PRO A 11 -50.19 12.11 16.03
N LEU A 12 -49.80 12.05 17.31
CA LEU A 12 -48.41 11.87 17.71
C LEU A 12 -47.87 10.57 17.06
N SER A 13 -47.05 10.71 16.03
CA SER A 13 -46.31 9.63 15.45
C SER A 13 -45.49 8.96 16.56
N ARG A 14 -45.73 7.67 16.82
CA ARG A 14 -44.85 6.87 17.68
C ARG A 14 -43.41 7.05 17.19
N PRO A 15 -42.45 7.34 18.08
CA PRO A 15 -41.05 7.37 17.67
C PRO A 15 -40.72 6.01 17.05
N ALA A 16 -40.26 6.03 15.80
CA ALA A 16 -39.72 4.83 15.18
C ALA A 16 -38.70 4.26 16.17
N ARG A 17 -38.80 2.94 16.46
CA ARG A 17 -37.78 2.24 17.23
C ARG A 17 -36.44 2.65 16.65
N ALA A 18 -35.61 3.28 17.47
CA ALA A 18 -34.27 3.67 17.06
C ALA A 18 -33.60 2.40 16.51
N ALA A 19 -33.39 2.37 15.21
CA ALA A 19 -32.61 1.31 14.58
C ALA A 19 -31.25 1.30 15.30
N ASN A 20 -30.73 0.11 15.60
CA ASN A 20 -29.42 0.00 16.21
C ASN A 20 -28.42 0.72 15.27
N PRO A 21 -27.81 1.85 15.69
CA PRO A 21 -26.94 2.61 14.81
C PRO A 21 -25.72 1.80 14.34
N LEU A 22 -25.32 0.75 15.07
CA LEU A 22 -24.26 -0.19 14.66
C LEU A 22 -24.65 -1.04 13.44
N LEU A 23 -25.92 -1.05 13.04
CA LEU A 23 -26.43 -1.76 11.88
C LEU A 23 -26.75 -0.83 10.70
N ASP A 24 -26.60 0.48 10.85
CA ASP A 24 -26.82 1.43 9.76
C ASP A 24 -25.54 1.62 8.95
N ALA A 25 -25.48 0.97 7.79
CA ALA A 25 -24.36 1.08 6.86
C ALA A 25 -24.15 2.50 6.30
N ARG A 26 -25.09 3.41 6.52
CA ARG A 26 -25.02 4.82 6.09
C ARG A 26 -24.37 5.71 7.14
N ASP A 27 -24.28 5.30 8.40
CA ASP A 27 -23.63 6.08 9.45
C ASP A 27 -22.11 5.85 9.43
N LEU A 28 -21.41 6.63 8.61
CA LEU A 28 -19.96 6.58 8.46
C LEU A 28 -19.19 7.00 9.73
N ARG A 29 -19.88 7.49 10.77
CA ARG A 29 -19.26 7.82 12.06
C ARG A 29 -19.04 6.60 12.95
N LEU A 30 -19.72 5.50 12.64
CA LEU A 30 -19.61 4.26 13.40
C LEU A 30 -18.66 3.28 12.69
N PRO A 31 -17.81 2.57 13.43
CA PRO A 31 -16.94 1.57 12.85
C PRO A 31 -17.76 0.44 12.21
N ARG A 32 -17.42 0.09 10.98
CA ARG A 32 -18.03 -1.06 10.29
C ARG A 32 -17.47 -2.35 10.87
N ILE A 33 -18.34 -3.27 11.27
CA ILE A 33 -17.97 -4.59 11.81
C ILE A 33 -18.04 -5.61 10.67
N ALA A 34 -16.99 -6.43 10.54
CA ALA A 34 -16.97 -7.51 9.56
C ALA A 34 -18.09 -8.53 9.84
N ASP A 35 -18.73 -9.00 8.77
CA ASP A 35 -19.71 -10.08 8.86
C ASP A 35 -19.12 -11.35 9.47
N PRO A 36 -19.97 -12.23 10.06
CA PRO A 36 -19.56 -13.59 10.38
C PRO A 36 -18.92 -14.27 9.18
N CYS A 37 -17.70 -14.81 9.35
CA CYS A 37 -16.97 -15.44 8.24
C CYS A 37 -15.87 -16.38 8.72
N VAL A 38 -15.38 -17.19 7.80
CA VAL A 38 -14.13 -17.96 7.94
C VAL A 38 -13.03 -17.27 7.13
N LEU A 39 -11.90 -16.97 7.78
CA LEU A 39 -10.67 -16.60 7.12
C LEU A 39 -9.74 -17.82 7.03
N VAL A 40 -9.54 -18.34 5.84
CA VAL A 40 -8.58 -19.41 5.56
C VAL A 40 -7.24 -18.79 5.19
N MET A 41 -6.22 -18.99 6.01
CA MET A 41 -4.89 -18.40 5.81
C MET A 41 -3.89 -19.47 5.36
N PHE A 42 -3.57 -19.49 4.08
CA PHE A 42 -2.50 -20.31 3.53
C PHE A 42 -1.15 -19.70 3.91
N GLY A 43 -0.27 -20.52 4.51
CA GLY A 43 1.04 -20.07 4.97
C GLY A 43 1.01 -19.36 6.34
N ILE A 44 0.11 -19.76 7.24
CA ILE A 44 -0.04 -19.16 8.59
C ILE A 44 1.24 -19.18 9.43
N THR A 45 2.16 -20.10 9.14
CA THR A 45 3.45 -20.22 9.83
C THR A 45 4.57 -19.34 9.25
N GLY A 46 4.26 -18.56 8.21
CA GLY A 46 5.22 -17.66 7.56
C GLY A 46 5.48 -16.38 8.35
N ASP A 47 6.58 -15.70 8.02
CA ASP A 47 7.01 -14.47 8.71
C ASP A 47 5.97 -13.34 8.64
N LEU A 48 5.33 -13.16 7.48
CA LEU A 48 4.30 -12.16 7.30
C LEU A 48 3.10 -12.44 8.22
N ALA A 49 2.63 -13.69 8.24
CA ALA A 49 1.53 -14.09 9.10
C ALA A 49 1.89 -13.83 10.58
N ARG A 50 3.06 -14.31 11.01
CA ARG A 50 3.51 -14.18 12.40
C ARG A 50 3.64 -12.72 12.86
N HIS A 51 4.31 -11.88 12.06
CA HIS A 51 4.69 -10.55 12.51
C HIS A 51 3.69 -9.45 12.16
N LYS A 52 2.73 -9.73 11.26
CA LYS A 52 1.78 -8.73 10.76
C LYS A 52 0.33 -9.19 10.82
N LEU A 53 -0.02 -10.32 10.18
CA LEU A 53 -1.43 -10.67 10.00
C LEU A 53 -2.08 -11.14 11.30
N LEU A 54 -1.42 -12.00 12.07
CA LEU A 54 -1.97 -12.53 13.32
C LEU A 54 -2.12 -11.45 14.40
N PRO A 55 -1.13 -10.56 14.64
CA PRO A 55 -1.32 -9.40 15.50
C PRO A 55 -2.47 -8.49 15.04
N ALA A 56 -2.56 -8.18 13.74
CA ALA A 56 -3.61 -7.34 13.19
C ALA A 56 -5.02 -7.94 13.38
N ILE A 57 -5.18 -9.25 13.20
CA ILE A 57 -6.46 -9.94 13.47
C ILE A 57 -6.86 -9.81 14.94
N TYR A 58 -5.91 -9.97 15.88
CA TYR A 58 -6.18 -9.77 17.29
C TYR A 58 -6.56 -8.33 17.60
N ASP A 59 -5.84 -7.35 17.06
CA ASP A 59 -6.13 -5.93 17.26
C ASP A 59 -7.53 -5.56 16.75
N LEU A 60 -7.93 -6.09 15.58
CA LEU A 60 -9.30 -5.95 15.07
C LEU A 60 -10.34 -6.56 16.01
N ALA A 61 -10.10 -7.78 16.51
CA ALA A 61 -10.99 -8.42 17.47
C ALA A 61 -11.10 -7.62 18.77
N ASN A 62 -9.97 -7.13 19.28
CA ASN A 62 -9.90 -6.35 20.52
C ASN A 62 -10.58 -4.97 20.41
N ARG A 63 -10.62 -4.40 19.22
CA ARG A 63 -11.36 -3.16 18.88
C ARG A 63 -12.86 -3.43 18.63
N GLY A 64 -13.31 -4.69 18.62
CA GLY A 64 -14.70 -5.07 18.34
C GLY A 64 -15.08 -4.96 16.86
N LEU A 65 -14.12 -5.00 15.94
CA LEU A 65 -14.34 -4.88 14.49
C LEU A 65 -14.54 -6.22 13.78
N LEU A 66 -14.32 -7.33 14.48
CA LEU A 66 -14.63 -8.68 14.00
C LEU A 66 -15.89 -9.21 14.71
N SER A 67 -16.72 -9.94 13.96
CA SER A 67 -17.88 -10.65 14.53
C SER A 67 -17.43 -11.67 15.58
N PRO A 68 -18.22 -11.91 16.65
CA PRO A 68 -17.99 -13.03 17.57
C PRO A 68 -17.91 -14.41 16.89
N SER A 69 -18.55 -14.55 15.75
CA SER A 69 -18.53 -15.76 14.92
C SER A 69 -17.35 -15.83 13.94
N PHE A 70 -16.47 -14.82 13.92
CA PHE A 70 -15.25 -14.89 13.11
C PHE A 70 -14.44 -16.13 13.46
N SER A 71 -13.95 -16.83 12.44
CA SER A 71 -13.16 -18.04 12.60
C SER A 71 -11.91 -17.98 11.71
N LEU A 72 -10.79 -18.49 12.23
CA LEU A 72 -9.51 -18.54 11.53
C LEU A 72 -9.08 -19.98 11.29
N VAL A 73 -8.91 -20.35 10.02
CA VAL A 73 -8.36 -21.64 9.64
C VAL A 73 -6.94 -21.44 9.13
N GLY A 74 -5.97 -21.95 9.86
CA GLY A 74 -4.57 -21.96 9.45
C GLY A 74 -4.27 -23.16 8.57
N VAL A 75 -3.60 -22.92 7.44
CA VAL A 75 -3.11 -23.97 6.53
C VAL A 75 -1.59 -23.94 6.51
N GLY A 76 -0.93 -25.07 6.70
CA GLY A 76 0.53 -25.18 6.70
C GLY A 76 1.03 -26.62 6.74
N ARG A 77 2.35 -26.81 6.56
CA ARG A 77 3.01 -28.12 6.45
C ARG A 77 3.32 -28.81 7.79
N ARG A 78 2.96 -28.20 8.90
CA ARG A 78 3.26 -28.76 10.23
C ARG A 78 2.13 -29.67 10.67
N SER A 79 2.47 -30.76 11.34
CA SER A 79 1.47 -31.60 11.98
C SER A 79 1.08 -30.99 13.32
N TRP A 80 0.15 -30.06 13.30
CA TRP A 80 -0.29 -29.31 14.46
C TRP A 80 -1.73 -29.63 14.87
N SER A 81 -1.90 -29.77 16.18
CA SER A 81 -3.22 -29.74 16.80
C SER A 81 -3.80 -28.31 16.81
N ALA A 82 -5.06 -28.19 17.15
CA ALA A 82 -5.69 -26.89 17.36
C ALA A 82 -5.00 -26.09 18.50
N ASP A 83 -4.50 -26.79 19.52
CA ASP A 83 -3.80 -26.14 20.65
C ASP A 83 -2.40 -25.66 20.25
N ASP A 84 -1.69 -26.38 19.38
CA ASP A 84 -0.42 -25.94 18.84
C ASP A 84 -0.58 -24.64 18.03
N LEU A 85 -1.62 -24.57 17.19
CA LEU A 85 -1.96 -23.34 16.47
C LEU A 85 -2.27 -22.19 17.45
N ARG A 86 -3.10 -22.43 18.46
CA ARG A 86 -3.47 -21.40 19.45
C ARG A 86 -2.23 -20.86 20.16
N ASN A 87 -1.34 -21.74 20.63
CA ASN A 87 -0.10 -21.35 21.30
C ASN A 87 0.82 -20.53 20.36
N TYR A 88 0.91 -20.92 19.10
CA TYR A 88 1.68 -20.19 18.10
C TYR A 88 1.10 -18.80 17.84
N VAL A 89 -0.22 -18.68 17.65
CA VAL A 89 -0.91 -17.41 17.42
C VAL A 89 -0.83 -16.53 18.68
N GLU A 90 -1.03 -17.09 19.88
CA GLU A 90 -0.89 -16.34 21.14
C GLU A 90 0.50 -15.70 21.27
N THR A 91 1.54 -16.48 20.97
CA THR A 91 2.91 -15.96 20.99
C THR A 91 3.09 -14.81 19.99
N ALA A 92 2.64 -14.98 18.75
CA ALA A 92 2.73 -13.94 17.72
C ALA A 92 1.97 -12.66 18.11
N VAL A 93 0.79 -12.82 18.71
CA VAL A 93 -0.03 -11.70 19.20
C VAL A 93 0.63 -10.98 20.37
N ARG A 94 1.16 -11.71 21.36
CA ARG A 94 1.86 -11.10 22.50
C ARG A 94 3.12 -10.32 22.10
N ASP A 95 3.80 -10.81 21.05
CA ASP A 95 5.01 -10.19 20.53
C ASP A 95 4.71 -8.95 19.65
N GLY A 96 3.57 -8.91 18.97
CA GLY A 96 3.32 -7.95 17.89
C GLY A 96 2.03 -7.12 17.95
N ALA A 97 1.07 -7.44 18.83
CA ALA A 97 -0.17 -6.68 18.94
C ALA A 97 0.06 -5.28 19.52
N ARG A 98 -0.69 -4.32 19.03
CA ARG A 98 -0.62 -2.91 19.43
C ARG A 98 -1.64 -2.57 20.52
N THR A 99 -2.69 -3.36 20.62
CA THR A 99 -3.71 -3.22 21.67
C THR A 99 -3.38 -4.04 22.90
N PRO A 100 -3.81 -3.62 24.09
CA PRO A 100 -3.57 -4.38 25.32
C PRO A 100 -4.15 -5.79 25.27
N TRP A 101 -3.43 -6.76 25.83
CA TRP A 101 -3.92 -8.12 25.94
C TRP A 101 -5.18 -8.22 26.82
N ARG A 102 -6.24 -8.84 26.28
CA ARG A 102 -7.49 -9.12 27.00
C ARG A 102 -7.84 -10.61 26.88
N PRO A 103 -7.78 -11.38 28.00
CA PRO A 103 -8.05 -12.82 27.98
C PRO A 103 -9.38 -13.19 27.37
N ALA A 104 -10.46 -12.47 27.67
CA ALA A 104 -11.79 -12.77 27.15
C ALA A 104 -11.88 -12.63 25.60
N ILE A 105 -11.19 -11.64 25.03
CA ILE A 105 -11.11 -11.47 23.57
C ILE A 105 -10.27 -12.59 22.94
N TRP A 106 -9.18 -12.95 23.58
CA TRP A 106 -8.36 -14.08 23.14
C TRP A 106 -9.13 -15.40 23.14
N GLU A 107 -9.81 -15.73 24.23
CA GLU A 107 -10.62 -16.96 24.34
C GLU A 107 -11.70 -17.02 23.25
N GLN A 108 -12.39 -15.91 22.99
CA GLN A 108 -13.38 -15.80 21.94
C GLN A 108 -12.77 -16.06 20.55
N LEU A 109 -11.62 -15.45 20.25
CA LEU A 109 -10.91 -15.61 18.98
C LEU A 109 -10.37 -17.05 18.84
N ALA A 110 -9.74 -17.57 19.90
CA ALA A 110 -9.14 -18.90 19.94
C ALA A 110 -10.18 -20.03 19.75
N ALA A 111 -11.41 -19.82 20.24
CA ALA A 111 -12.51 -20.79 20.06
C ALA A 111 -12.85 -21.05 18.57
N GLY A 112 -12.60 -20.05 17.69
CA GLY A 112 -12.81 -20.14 16.24
C GLY A 112 -11.57 -20.59 15.45
N MET A 113 -10.47 -20.96 16.11
CA MET A 113 -9.23 -21.36 15.43
C MET A 113 -9.22 -22.85 15.10
N ARG A 114 -8.85 -23.17 13.87
CA ARG A 114 -8.62 -24.57 13.40
C ARG A 114 -7.33 -24.59 12.57
N PHE A 115 -6.70 -25.75 12.54
CA PHE A 115 -5.54 -26.00 11.70
C PHE A 115 -5.79 -27.17 10.75
N VAL A 116 -5.36 -27.02 9.50
CA VAL A 116 -5.39 -28.10 8.52
C VAL A 116 -3.96 -28.28 7.98
N GLU A 117 -3.45 -29.49 8.15
CA GLU A 117 -2.16 -29.88 7.65
C GLU A 117 -2.20 -30.10 6.14
N PHE A 118 -1.25 -29.50 5.44
CA PHE A 118 -1.03 -29.70 4.01
C PHE A 118 0.42 -30.12 3.79
N ASP A 119 0.67 -31.37 3.53
CA ASP A 119 2.01 -31.85 3.16
C ASP A 119 2.46 -31.19 1.86
N SER A 120 1.54 -31.02 0.93
CA SER A 120 1.71 -30.30 -0.33
C SER A 120 0.44 -29.52 -0.65
N PHE A 121 0.58 -28.38 -1.32
CA PHE A 121 -0.55 -27.66 -1.91
C PHE A 121 -1.20 -28.40 -3.09
N GLU A 122 -0.67 -29.57 -3.44
CA GLU A 122 -1.21 -30.45 -4.47
C GLU A 122 -1.99 -31.64 -3.92
N ASP A 123 -2.14 -31.77 -2.61
CA ASP A 123 -2.85 -32.84 -1.95
C ASP A 123 -4.37 -32.59 -1.91
N ASP A 124 -5.12 -33.27 -2.76
CA ASP A 124 -6.57 -33.14 -2.85
C ASP A 124 -7.30 -33.56 -1.54
N ALA A 125 -6.77 -34.55 -0.80
CA ALA A 125 -7.34 -34.99 0.46
C ALA A 125 -7.29 -33.88 1.55
N ALA A 126 -6.26 -33.04 1.52
CA ALA A 126 -6.15 -31.90 2.42
C ALA A 126 -7.22 -30.84 2.13
N TYR A 127 -7.60 -30.63 0.86
CA TYR A 127 -8.71 -29.72 0.51
C TYR A 127 -10.07 -30.30 0.92
N GLU A 128 -10.28 -31.63 0.84
CA GLU A 128 -11.48 -32.26 1.39
C GLU A 128 -11.56 -32.08 2.91
N GLN A 129 -10.43 -32.20 3.62
CA GLN A 129 -10.38 -31.92 5.05
C GLN A 129 -10.67 -30.46 5.35
N LEU A 130 -10.09 -29.54 4.59
CA LEU A 130 -10.34 -28.10 4.72
C LEU A 130 -11.84 -27.79 4.54
N THR A 131 -12.49 -28.38 3.54
CA THR A 131 -13.93 -28.22 3.30
C THR A 131 -14.74 -28.67 4.52
N ARG A 132 -14.46 -29.86 5.06
CA ARG A 132 -15.13 -30.38 6.27
C ARG A 132 -14.95 -29.46 7.47
N VAL A 133 -13.73 -28.91 7.67
CA VAL A 133 -13.45 -27.98 8.77
C VAL A 133 -14.22 -26.67 8.62
N VAL A 134 -14.30 -26.14 7.41
CA VAL A 134 -15.02 -24.89 7.12
C VAL A 134 -16.55 -25.10 7.30
N ASP A 135 -17.08 -26.23 6.82
CA ASP A 135 -18.51 -26.57 6.98
C ASP A 135 -18.87 -26.80 8.46
N ASP A 136 -17.98 -27.42 9.25
CA ASP A 136 -18.15 -27.52 10.71
C ASP A 136 -18.22 -26.15 11.39
N LEU A 137 -17.37 -25.22 10.98
CA LEU A 137 -17.38 -23.84 11.49
C LEU A 137 -18.65 -23.10 11.07
N ASP A 138 -19.15 -23.31 9.86
CA ASP A 138 -20.44 -22.75 9.44
C ASP A 138 -21.57 -23.22 10.35
N ALA A 139 -21.60 -24.52 10.68
CA ALA A 139 -22.63 -25.13 11.53
C ALA A 139 -22.49 -24.75 13.02
N THR A 140 -21.27 -24.74 13.56
CA THR A 140 -21.01 -24.59 15.00
C THR A 140 -20.78 -23.16 15.45
N ARG A 141 -20.27 -22.30 14.57
CA ARG A 141 -19.92 -20.89 14.86
C ARG A 141 -20.87 -19.89 14.18
N GLY A 142 -21.66 -20.33 13.20
CA GLY A 142 -22.58 -19.47 12.46
C GLY A 142 -21.86 -18.45 11.57
N THR A 143 -20.86 -18.89 10.80
CA THR A 143 -20.09 -18.03 9.90
C THR A 143 -20.84 -17.68 8.61
N ARG A 144 -22.08 -18.17 8.46
CA ARG A 144 -23.01 -17.88 7.35
C ARG A 144 -22.49 -18.26 5.97
N GLY A 145 -21.55 -19.20 5.90
CA GLY A 145 -20.91 -19.59 4.66
C GLY A 145 -19.98 -18.54 4.05
N ASN A 146 -19.76 -17.38 4.66
CA ASN A 146 -18.84 -16.36 4.18
C ASN A 146 -17.38 -16.81 4.32
N ARG A 147 -16.60 -16.72 3.25
CA ARG A 147 -15.25 -17.28 3.21
C ARG A 147 -14.27 -16.30 2.56
N ALA A 148 -13.18 -16.00 3.25
CA ALA A 148 -12.03 -15.28 2.71
C ALA A 148 -10.82 -16.21 2.66
N PHE A 149 -10.10 -16.23 1.54
CA PHE A 149 -8.89 -17.01 1.35
C PHE A 149 -7.70 -16.07 1.27
N TYR A 150 -6.82 -16.10 2.25
CA TYR A 150 -5.61 -15.29 2.29
C TYR A 150 -4.40 -16.10 1.83
N LEU A 151 -3.82 -15.74 0.69
CA LEU A 151 -2.67 -16.44 0.10
C LEU A 151 -1.36 -15.77 0.55
N SER A 152 -0.90 -16.11 1.78
CA SER A 152 0.40 -15.71 2.34
C SER A 152 1.47 -16.76 2.05
N ILE A 153 1.58 -17.18 0.78
CA ILE A 153 2.47 -18.22 0.28
C ILE A 153 3.28 -17.71 -0.92
N PRO A 154 4.42 -18.37 -1.26
CA PRO A 154 5.16 -18.01 -2.46
C PRO A 154 4.29 -18.06 -3.73
N PRO A 155 4.42 -17.08 -4.65
CA PRO A 155 3.57 -16.95 -5.84
C PRO A 155 3.55 -18.18 -6.75
N GLY A 156 4.64 -18.96 -6.78
CA GLY A 156 4.70 -20.20 -7.55
C GLY A 156 3.64 -21.25 -7.17
N TRP A 157 3.05 -21.14 -5.97
CA TRP A 157 1.99 -22.02 -5.50
C TRP A 157 0.57 -21.51 -5.79
N PHE A 158 0.43 -20.25 -6.23
CA PHE A 158 -0.90 -19.71 -6.53
C PHE A 158 -1.70 -20.55 -7.52
N PRO A 159 -1.11 -21.04 -8.65
CA PRO A 159 -1.85 -21.89 -9.57
C PRO A 159 -2.42 -23.14 -8.91
N ALA A 160 -1.58 -23.88 -8.20
CA ALA A 160 -1.98 -25.13 -7.55
C ALA A 160 -3.08 -24.92 -6.50
N VAL A 161 -2.93 -23.91 -5.65
CA VAL A 161 -3.92 -23.58 -4.60
C VAL A 161 -5.23 -23.11 -5.22
N THR A 162 -5.17 -22.21 -6.20
CA THR A 162 -6.35 -21.63 -6.84
C THR A 162 -7.20 -22.70 -7.55
N GLU A 163 -6.54 -23.59 -8.31
CA GLU A 163 -7.23 -24.67 -9.03
C GLU A 163 -7.93 -25.63 -8.07
N ARG A 164 -7.28 -25.96 -6.93
CA ARG A 164 -7.86 -26.91 -5.98
C ARG A 164 -8.96 -26.31 -5.12
N ILE A 165 -8.83 -25.05 -4.73
CA ILE A 165 -9.93 -24.30 -4.08
C ILE A 165 -11.17 -24.31 -4.99
N ALA A 166 -10.98 -24.11 -6.31
CA ALA A 166 -12.08 -24.17 -7.28
C ALA A 166 -12.75 -25.56 -7.32
N ARG A 167 -11.94 -26.61 -7.35
CA ARG A 167 -12.44 -28.00 -7.46
C ARG A 167 -13.10 -28.51 -6.17
N SER A 168 -12.69 -28.01 -5.00
CA SER A 168 -13.21 -28.45 -3.70
C SER A 168 -14.59 -27.90 -3.35
N GLY A 169 -15.18 -27.03 -4.18
CA GLY A 169 -16.47 -26.37 -3.91
C GLY A 169 -16.39 -25.25 -2.86
N LEU A 170 -15.20 -24.96 -2.31
CA LEU A 170 -15.01 -23.93 -1.29
C LEU A 170 -15.37 -22.51 -1.77
N VAL A 171 -15.34 -22.27 -3.08
CA VAL A 171 -15.66 -20.98 -3.72
C VAL A 171 -16.99 -20.98 -4.46
N GLU A 172 -17.80 -22.03 -4.31
CA GLU A 172 -19.15 -22.02 -4.89
C GLU A 172 -19.96 -20.86 -4.31
N GLU A 173 -20.47 -20.03 -5.21
CA GLU A 173 -21.31 -18.90 -4.82
C GLU A 173 -22.65 -19.39 -4.29
N SER A 174 -23.15 -18.75 -3.23
CA SER A 174 -24.53 -18.85 -2.81
C SER A 174 -25.13 -17.45 -2.74
N ALA A 175 -26.46 -17.36 -2.85
CA ALA A 175 -27.15 -16.08 -2.85
C ALA A 175 -26.88 -15.24 -1.58
N ASP A 176 -26.57 -15.91 -0.47
CA ASP A 176 -26.50 -15.30 0.86
C ASP A 176 -25.06 -15.26 1.43
N ALA A 177 -24.04 -15.76 0.68
CA ALA A 177 -22.68 -15.85 1.18
C ALA A 177 -21.65 -15.39 0.14
N TRP A 178 -20.74 -14.53 0.57
CA TRP A 178 -19.67 -14.01 -0.27
C TRP A 178 -18.40 -14.90 -0.23
N ARG A 179 -17.61 -14.81 -1.29
CA ARG A 179 -16.31 -15.44 -1.46
C ARG A 179 -15.28 -14.39 -1.83
N ARG A 180 -14.15 -14.33 -1.13
CA ARG A 180 -13.10 -13.34 -1.38
C ARG A 180 -11.72 -13.97 -1.34
N VAL A 181 -10.84 -13.48 -2.20
CA VAL A 181 -9.44 -13.92 -2.24
C VAL A 181 -8.54 -12.72 -1.99
N VAL A 182 -7.65 -12.86 -1.02
CA VAL A 182 -6.64 -11.86 -0.67
C VAL A 182 -5.28 -12.37 -1.12
N ILE A 183 -4.58 -11.60 -1.94
CA ILE A 183 -3.30 -11.99 -2.53
C ILE A 183 -2.23 -10.97 -2.14
N GLU A 184 -1.08 -11.47 -1.67
CA GLU A 184 0.11 -10.66 -1.43
C GLU A 184 0.90 -10.41 -2.71
N LYS A 185 1.69 -9.32 -2.71
CA LYS A 185 2.68 -9.09 -3.76
C LYS A 185 3.77 -10.18 -3.74
N PRO A 186 4.40 -10.46 -4.89
CA PRO A 186 4.30 -9.79 -6.19
C PRO A 186 3.11 -10.28 -7.04
N PHE A 187 2.50 -9.37 -7.79
CA PHE A 187 1.45 -9.68 -8.77
C PHE A 187 2.08 -9.92 -10.14
N GLY A 188 2.69 -11.10 -10.31
CA GLY A 188 3.56 -11.41 -11.44
C GLY A 188 4.96 -10.81 -11.29
N HIS A 189 5.84 -11.13 -12.24
CA HIS A 189 7.21 -10.59 -12.36
C HIS A 189 7.40 -9.77 -13.64
N ASP A 190 6.40 -9.81 -14.52
CA ASP A 190 6.22 -9.03 -15.73
C ASP A 190 4.72 -8.95 -16.07
N ARG A 191 4.38 -8.24 -17.14
CA ARG A 191 3.00 -8.05 -17.57
C ARG A 191 2.30 -9.36 -17.95
N THR A 192 3.03 -10.29 -18.57
CA THR A 192 2.48 -11.58 -19.01
C THR A 192 2.07 -12.42 -17.82
N SER A 193 2.99 -12.63 -16.89
CA SER A 193 2.73 -13.42 -15.68
C SER A 193 1.68 -12.78 -14.75
N ALA A 194 1.58 -11.43 -14.74
CA ALA A 194 0.53 -10.72 -14.02
C ALA A 194 -0.86 -11.02 -14.61
N ARG A 195 -0.98 -11.06 -15.92
CA ARG A 195 -2.23 -11.41 -16.62
C ARG A 195 -2.61 -12.88 -16.45
N GLU A 196 -1.61 -13.76 -16.45
CA GLU A 196 -1.81 -15.19 -16.18
C GLU A 196 -2.34 -15.42 -14.77
N LEU A 197 -1.72 -14.77 -13.76
CA LEU A 197 -2.19 -14.82 -12.37
C LEU A 197 -3.62 -14.32 -12.26
N ASP A 198 -3.93 -13.22 -12.92
CA ASP A 198 -5.24 -12.62 -12.89
C ASP A 198 -6.31 -13.51 -13.54
N ALA A 199 -6.02 -14.06 -14.71
CA ALA A 199 -6.89 -15.02 -15.39
C ALA A 199 -7.13 -16.29 -14.53
N LEU A 200 -6.12 -16.70 -13.75
CA LEU A 200 -6.21 -17.83 -12.85
C LEU A 200 -7.16 -17.54 -11.68
N VAL A 201 -6.95 -16.42 -10.97
CA VAL A 201 -7.78 -16.04 -9.82
C VAL A 201 -9.21 -15.70 -10.25
N GLY A 202 -9.37 -15.11 -11.43
CA GLY A 202 -10.69 -14.82 -12.02
C GLY A 202 -11.54 -16.06 -12.34
N ARG A 203 -10.96 -17.27 -12.26
CA ARG A 203 -11.73 -18.53 -12.39
C ARG A 203 -12.44 -18.93 -11.09
N ILE A 204 -12.00 -18.41 -9.94
CA ILE A 204 -12.52 -18.82 -8.63
C ILE A 204 -13.42 -17.78 -7.98
N VAL A 205 -13.17 -16.50 -8.23
CA VAL A 205 -14.00 -15.39 -7.70
C VAL A 205 -14.12 -14.29 -8.75
N ARG A 206 -15.13 -13.45 -8.59
CA ARG A 206 -15.31 -12.27 -9.45
C ARG A 206 -14.14 -11.29 -9.27
N PRO A 207 -13.81 -10.49 -10.29
CA PRO A 207 -12.72 -9.52 -10.22
C PRO A 207 -12.79 -8.56 -9.03
N ASP A 208 -14.00 -8.16 -8.61
CA ASP A 208 -14.23 -7.28 -7.48
C ASP A 208 -14.06 -7.96 -6.11
N ASP A 209 -14.05 -9.28 -6.07
CA ASP A 209 -13.81 -10.08 -4.87
C ASP A 209 -12.33 -10.50 -4.72
N VAL A 210 -11.44 -9.97 -5.57
CA VAL A 210 -9.99 -10.16 -5.50
C VAL A 210 -9.33 -8.94 -4.88
N PHE A 211 -8.75 -9.12 -3.69
CA PHE A 211 -8.09 -8.09 -2.90
C PHE A 211 -6.57 -8.22 -3.02
N ARG A 212 -5.96 -7.42 -3.88
CA ARG A 212 -4.49 -7.38 -4.06
C ARG A 212 -3.88 -6.45 -3.03
N VAL A 213 -3.06 -6.99 -2.13
CA VAL A 213 -2.51 -6.22 -1.01
C VAL A 213 -1.33 -5.37 -1.45
N ASP A 214 -1.52 -4.06 -1.44
CA ASP A 214 -0.43 -3.09 -1.38
C ASP A 214 -0.51 -2.38 -0.02
N HIS A 215 0.34 -2.79 0.93
CA HIS A 215 0.28 -2.30 2.30
C HIS A 215 0.54 -0.80 2.44
N TYR A 216 1.10 -0.12 1.42
CA TYR A 216 1.21 1.33 1.40
C TYR A 216 -0.15 2.02 1.30
N LEU A 217 -1.08 1.46 0.54
CA LEU A 217 -2.43 2.02 0.41
C LEU A 217 -3.23 1.93 1.73
N GLY A 218 -2.89 0.99 2.61
CA GLY A 218 -3.47 0.88 3.95
C GLY A 218 -2.96 1.92 4.95
N LYS A 219 -1.93 2.72 4.61
CA LYS A 219 -1.40 3.76 5.51
C LYS A 219 -2.28 5.00 5.51
N GLU A 220 -2.59 5.53 6.71
CA GLU A 220 -3.39 6.75 6.89
C GLU A 220 -2.80 7.94 6.13
N THR A 221 -1.48 8.08 6.14
CA THR A 221 -0.77 9.16 5.44
C THR A 221 -0.88 9.08 3.92
N VAL A 222 -1.02 7.88 3.36
CA VAL A 222 -1.26 7.70 1.92
C VAL A 222 -2.71 8.08 1.57
N GLN A 223 -3.68 7.67 2.38
CA GLN A 223 -5.08 8.05 2.21
C GLN A 223 -5.28 9.55 2.37
N ASN A 224 -4.50 10.19 3.26
CA ASN A 224 -4.53 11.63 3.46
C ASN A 224 -4.11 12.45 2.24
N ILE A 225 -3.45 11.87 1.25
CA ILE A 225 -3.20 12.54 -0.05
C ILE A 225 -4.53 13.00 -0.66
N LEU A 226 -5.56 12.15 -0.60
CA LEU A 226 -6.90 12.46 -1.13
C LEU A 226 -7.58 13.55 -0.28
N ALA A 227 -7.51 13.43 1.04
CA ALA A 227 -8.08 14.42 1.94
C ALA A 227 -7.40 15.80 1.79
N LEU A 228 -6.05 15.83 1.71
CA LEU A 228 -5.32 17.07 1.47
C LEU A 228 -5.76 17.75 0.19
N ARG A 229 -5.86 16.97 -0.90
CA ARG A 229 -6.18 17.50 -2.21
C ARG A 229 -7.64 17.92 -2.33
N PHE A 230 -8.56 17.07 -1.96
CA PHE A 230 -9.98 17.23 -2.32
C PHE A 230 -10.85 17.82 -1.22
N ALA A 231 -10.39 17.83 0.05
CA ALA A 231 -11.11 18.50 1.14
C ALA A 231 -10.63 19.95 1.41
N ASN A 232 -9.56 20.41 0.71
CA ASN A 232 -8.96 21.73 0.96
C ASN A 232 -8.90 22.57 -0.31
N THR A 233 -9.78 23.53 -0.43
CA THR A 233 -9.94 24.41 -1.60
C THR A 233 -8.64 25.11 -2.03
N MET A 234 -7.69 25.32 -1.13
CA MET A 234 -6.45 26.04 -1.42
C MET A 234 -5.44 25.21 -2.23
N PHE A 235 -5.50 23.88 -2.23
CA PHE A 235 -4.50 23.04 -2.86
C PHE A 235 -4.88 22.63 -4.30
N GLU A 236 -6.11 22.20 -4.53
CA GLU A 236 -6.51 21.65 -5.83
C GLU A 236 -6.32 22.62 -7.01
N PRO A 237 -6.59 23.93 -6.91
CA PRO A 237 -6.30 24.89 -7.98
C PRO A 237 -4.82 25.00 -8.35
N LEU A 238 -3.92 24.70 -7.42
CA LEU A 238 -2.47 24.76 -7.61
C LEU A 238 -1.89 23.43 -8.11
N TRP A 239 -2.67 22.34 -8.10
CA TRP A 239 -2.23 20.97 -8.33
C TRP A 239 -2.22 20.62 -9.82
N ASN A 240 -1.46 21.39 -10.62
CA ASN A 240 -1.39 21.23 -12.07
C ASN A 240 -0.13 21.88 -12.66
N GLN A 241 0.08 21.68 -13.95
CA GLN A 241 1.24 22.13 -14.71
C GLN A 241 1.47 23.65 -14.73
N ARG A 242 0.48 24.47 -14.35
CA ARG A 242 0.68 25.93 -14.29
C ARG A 242 1.57 26.31 -13.10
N TYR A 243 1.43 25.59 -12.00
CA TYR A 243 2.07 25.94 -10.72
C TYR A 243 3.11 24.93 -10.28
N VAL A 244 2.93 23.64 -10.57
CA VAL A 244 3.89 22.59 -10.22
C VAL A 244 5.04 22.56 -11.22
N ASP A 245 6.26 22.57 -10.70
CA ASP A 245 7.49 22.42 -11.48
C ASP A 245 7.82 20.94 -11.70
N HIS A 246 7.82 20.16 -10.63
CA HIS A 246 8.03 18.71 -10.68
C HIS A 246 7.51 18.02 -9.42
N VAL A 247 7.44 16.69 -9.47
CA VAL A 247 7.10 15.84 -8.33
C VAL A 247 8.22 14.82 -8.10
N GLN A 248 8.61 14.62 -6.84
CA GLN A 248 9.56 13.57 -6.45
C GLN A 248 8.88 12.60 -5.50
N ILE A 249 8.96 11.30 -5.78
CA ILE A 249 8.46 10.23 -4.93
C ILE A 249 9.64 9.34 -4.54
N THR A 250 9.97 9.33 -3.27
CA THR A 250 11.14 8.63 -2.74
C THR A 250 10.72 7.54 -1.77
N MET A 251 11.27 6.34 -1.93
CA MET A 251 11.28 5.29 -0.92
C MET A 251 12.72 4.85 -0.69
N ALA A 252 13.32 5.33 0.38
CA ALA A 252 14.68 5.01 0.79
C ALA A 252 14.67 4.11 2.03
N GLU A 253 15.52 3.09 2.01
CA GLU A 253 15.78 2.21 3.14
C GLU A 253 17.27 2.26 3.50
N ASP A 254 17.55 2.35 4.80
CA ASP A 254 18.91 2.35 5.35
C ASP A 254 19.46 0.95 5.62
N ILE A 255 18.62 -0.07 5.48
CA ILE A 255 18.97 -1.48 5.63
C ILE A 255 19.33 -2.14 4.29
N GLY A 256 20.10 -3.23 4.32
CA GLY A 256 20.35 -4.12 3.18
C GLY A 256 19.23 -5.13 2.98
N ILE A 257 19.54 -6.19 2.21
CA ILE A 257 18.55 -7.24 1.88
C ILE A 257 18.33 -8.26 3.00
N GLY A 258 19.26 -8.35 3.97
CA GLY A 258 19.20 -9.28 5.10
C GLY A 258 19.06 -10.74 4.65
N THR A 259 18.21 -11.49 5.31
CA THR A 259 17.98 -12.93 5.04
C THR A 259 17.16 -13.21 3.78
N ARG A 260 16.76 -12.18 3.01
CA ARG A 260 15.90 -12.30 1.82
C ARG A 260 16.66 -12.34 0.50
N ALA A 261 17.97 -12.62 0.52
CA ALA A 261 18.84 -12.56 -0.65
C ALA A 261 18.29 -13.33 -1.86
N GLY A 262 17.95 -14.61 -1.69
CA GLY A 262 17.46 -15.45 -2.79
C GLY A 262 16.15 -14.94 -3.42
N TYR A 263 15.27 -14.32 -2.63
CA TYR A 263 14.06 -13.69 -3.15
C TYR A 263 14.38 -12.36 -3.85
N TYR A 264 15.17 -11.50 -3.18
CA TYR A 264 15.45 -10.16 -3.69
C TYR A 264 16.27 -10.19 -4.98
N ASP A 265 17.16 -11.17 -5.12
CA ASP A 265 18.02 -11.33 -6.31
C ASP A 265 17.24 -11.62 -7.59
N THR A 266 16.03 -12.15 -7.46
CA THR A 266 15.12 -12.38 -8.59
C THR A 266 14.22 -11.19 -8.91
N ILE A 267 14.11 -10.20 -8.02
CA ILE A 267 13.10 -9.13 -8.12
C ILE A 267 13.75 -7.76 -8.36
N GLY A 268 14.69 -7.35 -7.52
CA GLY A 268 15.29 -6.01 -7.56
C GLY A 268 14.36 -4.88 -7.08
N SER A 269 14.92 -3.68 -6.94
CA SER A 269 14.19 -2.49 -6.43
C SER A 269 13.06 -2.04 -7.33
N ALA A 270 13.20 -2.19 -8.64
CA ALA A 270 12.19 -1.74 -9.58
C ALA A 270 10.88 -2.52 -9.44
N ARG A 271 10.98 -3.85 -9.42
CA ARG A 271 9.80 -4.73 -9.24
C ARG A 271 9.27 -4.70 -7.80
N ASP A 272 10.19 -4.67 -6.81
CA ASP A 272 9.79 -4.72 -5.40
C ASP A 272 9.04 -3.45 -4.96
N VAL A 273 9.41 -2.28 -5.51
CA VAL A 273 8.95 -0.99 -4.98
C VAL A 273 8.32 -0.08 -6.03
N ILE A 274 8.97 0.13 -7.19
CA ILE A 274 8.47 1.11 -8.18
C ILE A 274 7.18 0.62 -8.82
N GLN A 275 7.15 -0.64 -9.25
CA GLN A 275 6.03 -1.26 -9.98
C GLN A 275 4.70 -1.20 -9.20
N ASN A 276 4.76 -1.20 -7.90
CA ASN A 276 3.61 -1.22 -7.01
C ASN A 276 3.50 0.08 -6.22
N HIS A 277 4.13 0.18 -5.08
CA HIS A 277 3.98 1.29 -4.13
C HIS A 277 4.17 2.68 -4.76
N LEU A 278 5.25 2.90 -5.53
CA LEU A 278 5.53 4.25 -6.05
C LEU A 278 4.61 4.63 -7.20
N LEU A 279 4.20 3.69 -8.05
CA LEU A 279 3.22 3.97 -9.09
C LEU A 279 1.82 4.19 -8.51
N GLN A 280 1.46 3.54 -7.40
CA GLN A 280 0.24 3.84 -6.67
C GLN A 280 0.28 5.24 -6.03
N LEU A 281 1.40 5.61 -5.39
CA LEU A 281 1.59 6.97 -4.86
C LEU A 281 1.53 8.03 -5.96
N LEU A 282 2.15 7.76 -7.13
CA LEU A 282 2.04 8.62 -8.30
C LEU A 282 0.57 8.76 -8.74
N ALA A 283 -0.15 7.66 -8.83
CA ALA A 283 -1.55 7.68 -9.27
C ALA A 283 -2.43 8.52 -8.32
N LEU A 284 -2.34 8.31 -7.00
CA LEU A 284 -3.06 9.10 -6.00
C LEU A 284 -2.66 10.59 -5.99
N THR A 285 -1.38 10.87 -6.23
CA THR A 285 -0.88 12.25 -6.30
C THR A 285 -1.37 12.96 -7.55
N ALA A 286 -1.52 12.26 -8.68
CA ALA A 286 -1.76 12.86 -9.98
C ALA A 286 -3.19 12.73 -10.50
N MET A 287 -4.06 11.92 -9.88
CA MET A 287 -5.43 11.67 -10.33
C MET A 287 -6.32 12.91 -10.28
N GLU A 288 -7.40 12.92 -11.08
CA GLU A 288 -8.47 13.90 -10.93
C GLU A 288 -9.31 13.57 -9.68
N GLU A 289 -10.13 14.54 -9.24
CA GLU A 289 -11.07 14.31 -8.15
C GLU A 289 -12.08 13.22 -8.55
N PRO A 290 -12.21 12.13 -7.78
CA PRO A 290 -13.20 11.11 -8.08
C PRO A 290 -14.61 11.60 -7.74
N THR A 291 -15.62 11.09 -8.44
CA THR A 291 -17.03 11.45 -8.21
C THR A 291 -17.56 10.96 -6.85
N SER A 292 -16.91 9.99 -6.24
CA SER A 292 -17.15 9.49 -4.88
C SER A 292 -15.91 8.75 -4.37
N MET A 293 -15.86 8.42 -3.08
CA MET A 293 -14.78 7.59 -2.51
C MET A 293 -15.04 6.08 -2.66
N GLU A 294 -16.03 5.69 -3.44
CA GLU A 294 -16.24 4.28 -3.79
C GLU A 294 -15.11 3.73 -4.66
N ALA A 295 -14.84 2.44 -4.50
CA ALA A 295 -13.72 1.76 -5.18
C ALA A 295 -13.70 2.01 -6.69
N ALA A 296 -14.83 1.90 -7.37
CA ALA A 296 -14.93 2.06 -8.82
C ALA A 296 -14.53 3.48 -9.27
N ALA A 297 -14.98 4.52 -8.55
CA ALA A 297 -14.68 5.91 -8.88
C ALA A 297 -13.18 6.23 -8.66
N VAL A 298 -12.60 5.81 -7.53
CA VAL A 298 -11.18 6.02 -7.23
C VAL A 298 -10.30 5.26 -8.23
N ARG A 299 -10.61 4.01 -8.52
CA ARG A 299 -9.89 3.16 -9.49
C ARG A 299 -9.88 3.79 -10.88
N LEU A 300 -11.02 4.30 -11.34
CA LEU A 300 -11.13 4.93 -12.65
C LEU A 300 -10.15 6.11 -12.80
N GLU A 301 -10.04 6.97 -11.79
CA GLU A 301 -9.14 8.12 -11.85
C GLU A 301 -7.67 7.69 -11.79
N LYS A 302 -7.30 6.68 -10.98
CA LYS A 302 -5.95 6.12 -10.96
C LYS A 302 -5.58 5.49 -12.31
N GLU A 303 -6.48 4.71 -12.90
CA GLU A 303 -6.27 4.09 -14.21
C GLU A 303 -6.05 5.13 -15.32
N LYS A 304 -6.79 6.23 -15.32
CA LYS A 304 -6.58 7.35 -16.27
C LYS A 304 -5.15 7.90 -16.17
N VAL A 305 -4.65 8.11 -14.96
CA VAL A 305 -3.28 8.57 -14.74
C VAL A 305 -2.28 7.54 -15.28
N LEU A 306 -2.35 6.30 -14.80
CA LEU A 306 -1.41 5.24 -15.20
C LEU A 306 -1.43 5.00 -16.72
N ASN A 307 -2.59 5.14 -17.36
CA ASN A 307 -2.70 5.04 -18.82
C ASN A 307 -2.00 6.19 -19.56
N CYS A 308 -1.89 7.36 -18.95
CA CYS A 308 -1.21 8.53 -19.50
C CYS A 308 0.29 8.59 -19.20
N VAL A 309 0.83 7.72 -18.34
CA VAL A 309 2.27 7.69 -18.02
C VAL A 309 3.09 7.33 -19.25
N ARG A 310 4.18 8.07 -19.44
CA ARG A 310 5.14 7.91 -20.54
C ARG A 310 6.57 7.91 -19.99
N LEU A 311 7.44 7.15 -20.65
CA LEU A 311 8.88 7.08 -20.38
C LEU A 311 9.67 8.02 -21.29
N GLU A 312 9.03 8.62 -22.28
CA GLU A 312 9.66 9.59 -23.18
C GLU A 312 10.05 10.86 -22.42
N ARG A 313 11.11 11.48 -22.88
CA ARG A 313 11.50 12.83 -22.55
C ARG A 313 11.40 13.68 -23.82
N ASP A 314 10.62 14.74 -23.77
CA ASP A 314 10.40 15.62 -24.92
C ASP A 314 9.97 14.86 -26.21
N GLY A 315 9.18 13.79 -26.04
CA GLY A 315 8.72 12.92 -27.14
C GLY A 315 9.74 11.91 -27.65
N VAL A 316 10.91 11.79 -27.01
CA VAL A 316 11.95 10.82 -27.36
C VAL A 316 12.05 9.74 -26.30
N LEU A 317 11.87 8.48 -26.69
CA LEU A 317 12.11 7.33 -25.84
C LEU A 317 13.61 6.98 -25.81
N ASP A 318 14.30 7.41 -24.77
CA ASP A 318 15.66 6.98 -24.47
C ASP A 318 15.77 6.65 -22.96
N LEU A 319 15.78 5.37 -22.67
CA LEU A 319 15.81 4.88 -21.30
C LEU A 319 17.12 5.17 -20.57
N ASN A 320 18.22 5.46 -21.28
CA ASN A 320 19.46 5.93 -20.66
C ASN A 320 19.34 7.37 -20.12
N LEU A 321 18.41 8.14 -20.66
CA LEU A 321 18.16 9.52 -20.23
C LEU A 321 17.08 9.60 -19.15
N THR A 322 16.20 8.61 -19.09
CA THR A 322 15.00 8.63 -18.23
C THR A 322 15.05 7.64 -17.08
N THR A 323 16.09 6.79 -17.01
CA THR A 323 16.25 5.81 -15.95
C THR A 323 17.66 5.76 -15.37
N ALA A 324 17.79 5.32 -14.11
CA ALA A 324 19.05 5.02 -13.48
C ALA A 324 18.90 3.82 -12.56
N ARG A 325 19.92 2.96 -12.49
CA ARG A 325 19.96 1.83 -11.57
C ARG A 325 21.31 1.71 -10.88
N GLY A 326 21.32 1.19 -9.67
CA GLY A 326 22.56 1.01 -8.93
C GLY A 326 22.54 -0.20 -8.03
N ARG A 327 23.71 -0.52 -7.50
CA ARG A 327 23.92 -1.61 -6.55
C ARG A 327 24.85 -1.12 -5.44
N TYR A 328 24.49 -1.35 -4.17
CA TYR A 328 25.38 -0.91 -3.08
C TYR A 328 26.66 -1.75 -3.03
N ASP A 329 27.78 -1.04 -2.88
CA ASP A 329 29.10 -1.61 -2.69
C ASP A 329 29.37 -1.90 -1.21
N ALA A 330 30.47 -2.61 -0.91
CA ALA A 330 30.97 -2.71 0.44
C ALA A 330 31.43 -1.33 0.95
N GLY A 331 31.27 -1.08 2.25
CA GLY A 331 31.65 0.21 2.83
C GLY A 331 31.32 0.35 4.30
N PHE A 332 30.98 1.56 4.71
CA PHE A 332 30.59 1.89 6.08
C PHE A 332 29.26 2.62 6.10
N GLN A 333 28.41 2.25 7.04
CA GLN A 333 27.15 2.93 7.30
C GLN A 333 26.95 3.06 8.82
N GLY A 334 26.68 4.27 9.31
CA GLY A 334 26.61 4.53 10.75
C GLY A 334 27.89 4.19 11.52
N GLY A 335 29.05 4.24 10.86
CA GLY A 335 30.34 3.88 11.47
C GLY A 335 30.64 2.38 11.51
N LEU A 336 29.73 1.52 11.06
CA LEU A 336 29.90 0.08 11.01
C LEU A 336 30.21 -0.40 9.57
N PRO A 337 31.09 -1.40 9.40
CA PRO A 337 31.34 -2.00 8.10
C PRO A 337 30.10 -2.75 7.62
N VAL A 338 29.80 -2.61 6.34
CA VAL A 338 28.69 -3.33 5.69
C VAL A 338 29.19 -3.99 4.41
N ARG A 339 28.67 -5.19 4.14
CA ARG A 339 28.96 -5.94 2.93
C ARG A 339 28.36 -5.24 1.70
N GLY A 340 29.01 -5.40 0.56
CA GLY A 340 28.43 -5.11 -0.72
C GLY A 340 27.37 -6.13 -1.11
N TYR A 341 26.48 -5.77 -2.01
CA TYR A 341 25.37 -6.63 -2.42
C TYR A 341 25.83 -8.02 -2.90
N LEU A 342 26.88 -8.09 -3.70
CA LEU A 342 27.44 -9.38 -4.19
C LEU A 342 28.14 -10.21 -3.10
N GLU A 343 28.38 -9.62 -1.94
CA GLU A 343 28.98 -10.30 -0.78
C GLU A 343 27.93 -10.78 0.23
N GLU A 344 26.64 -10.46 -0.01
CA GLU A 344 25.54 -10.93 0.84
C GLU A 344 25.29 -12.42 0.62
N ASP A 345 25.03 -13.15 1.70
CA ASP A 345 24.82 -14.59 1.65
C ASP A 345 23.56 -14.93 0.83
N GLY A 346 23.71 -15.76 -0.20
CA GLY A 346 22.62 -16.20 -1.09
C GLY A 346 22.40 -15.32 -2.33
N VAL A 347 23.24 -14.32 -2.58
CA VAL A 347 23.30 -13.57 -3.84
C VAL A 347 24.22 -14.27 -4.82
N ALA A 348 23.84 -14.38 -6.10
CA ALA A 348 24.69 -14.92 -7.14
C ALA A 348 25.89 -13.99 -7.41
N ALA A 349 27.10 -14.55 -7.53
CA ALA A 349 28.32 -13.75 -7.72
C ALA A 349 28.31 -12.92 -9.01
N ASP A 350 27.55 -13.34 -10.02
CA ASP A 350 27.34 -12.65 -11.29
C ASP A 350 25.99 -11.92 -11.38
N SER A 351 25.30 -11.74 -10.25
CA SER A 351 24.03 -11.05 -10.19
C SER A 351 24.09 -9.66 -10.82
N ARG A 352 23.07 -9.34 -11.62
CA ARG A 352 22.86 -8.03 -12.23
C ARG A 352 21.65 -7.31 -11.64
N THR A 353 21.16 -7.77 -10.50
CA THR A 353 20.02 -7.20 -9.81
C THR A 353 20.40 -5.87 -9.18
N GLU A 354 19.55 -4.90 -9.39
CA GLU A 354 19.71 -3.56 -8.83
C GLU A 354 19.12 -3.50 -7.41
N THR A 355 19.81 -2.74 -6.53
CA THR A 355 19.34 -2.40 -5.18
C THR A 355 18.92 -0.93 -5.06
N PHE A 356 19.03 -0.22 -6.17
CA PHE A 356 18.55 1.14 -6.36
C PHE A 356 17.99 1.28 -7.77
N ALA A 357 16.84 1.89 -7.89
CA ALA A 357 16.19 2.21 -9.14
C ALA A 357 15.65 3.64 -9.11
N ALA A 358 15.80 4.38 -10.19
CA ALA A 358 15.16 5.66 -10.39
C ALA A 358 14.61 5.77 -11.81
N VAL A 359 13.43 6.37 -11.93
CA VAL A 359 12.77 6.60 -13.22
C VAL A 359 12.22 8.02 -13.28
N ARG A 360 12.36 8.67 -14.42
CA ARG A 360 11.71 9.92 -14.78
C ARG A 360 10.52 9.60 -15.69
N LEU A 361 9.35 10.05 -15.29
CA LEU A 361 8.10 9.80 -15.99
C LEU A 361 7.45 11.13 -16.39
N GLU A 362 6.67 11.10 -17.46
CA GLU A 362 5.76 12.18 -17.83
C GLU A 362 4.31 11.65 -17.80
N ILE A 363 3.35 12.52 -17.53
CA ILE A 363 1.93 12.19 -17.57
C ILE A 363 1.31 12.99 -18.73
N ALA A 364 1.02 12.30 -19.84
CA ALA A 364 0.53 12.90 -21.08
C ALA A 364 -0.96 13.26 -20.99
N ASN A 365 -1.29 14.19 -20.10
CA ASN A 365 -2.62 14.76 -19.99
C ASN A 365 -2.54 16.28 -19.78
N ARG A 366 -3.69 16.97 -19.85
CA ARG A 366 -3.74 18.44 -19.76
C ARG A 366 -3.30 18.96 -18.38
N ARG A 367 -3.55 18.22 -17.32
CA ARG A 367 -3.17 18.62 -15.96
C ARG A 367 -1.67 18.64 -15.75
N TRP A 368 -0.95 17.66 -16.30
CA TRP A 368 0.45 17.40 -15.99
C TRP A 368 1.42 17.56 -17.15
N ALA A 369 0.96 17.99 -18.34
CA ALA A 369 1.83 18.16 -19.51
C ALA A 369 3.05 19.04 -19.19
N GLY A 370 4.27 18.49 -19.39
CA GLY A 370 5.54 19.17 -19.12
C GLY A 370 5.97 19.16 -17.64
N VAL A 371 5.26 18.48 -16.75
CA VAL A 371 5.69 18.27 -15.35
C VAL A 371 6.32 16.90 -15.21
N PRO A 372 7.63 16.78 -14.97
CA PRO A 372 8.25 15.48 -14.74
C PRO A 372 7.95 14.95 -13.33
N PHE A 373 7.78 13.65 -13.25
CA PHE A 373 7.66 12.87 -12.04
C PHE A 373 8.91 12.01 -11.88
N TYR A 374 9.65 12.21 -10.80
CA TYR A 374 10.85 11.45 -10.49
C TYR A 374 10.56 10.47 -9.36
N LEU A 375 10.67 9.19 -9.65
CA LEU A 375 10.50 8.12 -8.68
C LEU A 375 11.86 7.51 -8.37
N ARG A 376 12.17 7.26 -7.10
CA ARG A 376 13.37 6.48 -6.71
C ARG A 376 13.06 5.56 -5.53
N ALA A 377 13.69 4.39 -5.58
CA ALA A 377 13.71 3.43 -4.50
C ALA A 377 15.12 2.87 -4.32
N GLY A 378 15.53 2.57 -3.09
CA GLY A 378 16.84 1.95 -2.88
C GLY A 378 17.11 1.53 -1.46
N LYS A 379 18.05 0.59 -1.32
CA LYS A 379 18.55 0.05 -0.05
C LYS A 379 19.91 0.63 0.31
N ARG A 380 20.30 0.50 1.58
CA ARG A 380 21.57 1.07 2.10
C ARG A 380 21.73 2.57 1.80
N LEU A 381 20.60 3.29 1.70
CA LEU A 381 20.62 4.74 1.52
C LEU A 381 20.87 5.45 2.86
N THR A 382 20.97 6.77 2.83
CA THR A 382 21.37 7.60 3.98
C THR A 382 20.47 7.39 5.19
N ARG A 383 19.15 7.23 4.97
CA ARG A 383 18.16 6.99 6.01
C ARG A 383 16.89 6.37 5.43
N ARG A 384 16.10 5.78 6.31
CA ARG A 384 14.75 5.32 5.97
C ARG A 384 13.81 6.50 5.80
N VAL A 385 13.19 6.65 4.63
CA VAL A 385 12.17 7.66 4.37
C VAL A 385 11.29 7.25 3.19
N THR A 386 9.98 7.47 3.33
CA THR A 386 9.05 7.47 2.20
C THR A 386 8.31 8.79 2.19
N GLU A 387 8.40 9.52 1.08
CA GLU A 387 7.76 10.83 0.94
C GLU A 387 7.36 11.11 -0.51
N VAL A 388 6.34 11.96 -0.65
CA VAL A 388 5.98 12.61 -1.92
C VAL A 388 6.23 14.10 -1.76
N ALA A 389 7.11 14.67 -2.59
CA ALA A 389 7.41 16.09 -2.60
C ALA A 389 6.87 16.72 -3.89
N VAL A 390 5.95 17.66 -3.75
CA VAL A 390 5.42 18.48 -4.84
C VAL A 390 6.12 19.83 -4.79
N VAL A 391 6.97 20.10 -5.77
CA VAL A 391 7.76 21.32 -5.88
C VAL A 391 7.06 22.27 -6.84
N PHE A 392 6.78 23.47 -6.37
CA PHE A 392 6.11 24.50 -7.16
C PHE A 392 7.12 25.32 -7.96
N LYS A 393 6.65 25.93 -9.04
CA LYS A 393 7.43 26.91 -9.82
C LYS A 393 7.75 28.11 -8.95
N GLN A 394 8.93 28.66 -9.16
CA GLN A 394 9.26 29.94 -8.53
C GLN A 394 8.37 31.06 -9.11
N PRO A 395 8.07 32.09 -8.33
CA PRO A 395 7.42 33.28 -8.85
C PRO A 395 8.20 33.84 -10.04
N PRO A 396 7.54 34.22 -11.15
CA PRO A 396 8.24 34.71 -12.34
C PRO A 396 8.93 36.06 -12.11
N PHE A 397 8.54 36.75 -11.06
CA PHE A 397 9.15 38.01 -10.62
C PHE A 397 9.06 38.12 -9.09
N LEU A 398 10.16 38.53 -8.48
CA LEU A 398 10.24 38.84 -7.06
C LEU A 398 10.62 40.32 -6.90
N PRO A 399 9.78 41.17 -6.26
CA PRO A 399 10.03 42.59 -6.05
C PRO A 399 11.00 42.85 -4.88
N PHE A 400 11.95 41.98 -4.65
CA PHE A 400 12.92 42.04 -3.57
C PHE A 400 14.30 42.22 -4.17
N GLU A 401 15.26 42.80 -3.42
CA GLU A 401 16.62 42.92 -3.84
C GLU A 401 17.23 41.56 -4.20
N SER A 402 18.12 41.53 -5.20
CA SER A 402 18.65 40.30 -5.79
C SER A 402 19.23 39.33 -4.76
N ALA A 403 19.89 39.85 -3.71
CA ALA A 403 20.46 39.02 -2.64
C ALA A 403 19.38 38.32 -1.80
N ALA A 404 18.24 38.98 -1.53
CA ALA A 404 17.09 38.38 -0.82
C ALA A 404 16.33 37.39 -1.70
N ALA A 405 16.20 37.66 -2.99
CA ALA A 405 15.51 36.80 -3.96
C ALA A 405 16.27 35.50 -4.24
N THR A 406 17.62 35.51 -4.25
CA THR A 406 18.44 34.32 -4.48
C THR A 406 18.51 33.38 -3.26
N ALA A 407 18.14 33.85 -2.07
CA ALA A 407 18.16 33.06 -0.83
C ALA A 407 16.92 32.17 -0.65
N VAL A 408 15.90 32.33 -1.49
CA VAL A 408 14.61 31.65 -1.33
C VAL A 408 14.47 30.51 -2.32
N GLY A 409 14.16 29.31 -1.80
CA GLY A 409 13.87 28.14 -2.61
C GLY A 409 12.42 28.11 -3.14
N ALA A 410 12.13 27.15 -3.99
CA ALA A 410 10.77 26.91 -4.46
C ALA A 410 9.86 26.47 -3.30
N ASN A 411 8.62 26.93 -3.29
CA ASN A 411 7.63 26.42 -2.36
C ASN A 411 7.45 24.91 -2.57
N THR A 412 7.31 24.17 -1.49
CA THR A 412 7.27 22.71 -1.57
C THR A 412 6.29 22.17 -0.54
N ILE A 413 5.41 21.26 -0.98
CA ILE A 413 4.60 20.43 -0.08
C ILE A 413 5.25 19.05 -0.04
N VAL A 414 5.53 18.57 1.16
CA VAL A 414 6.09 17.23 1.39
C VAL A 414 5.10 16.41 2.21
N LEU A 415 4.60 15.35 1.60
CA LEU A 415 3.78 14.35 2.27
C LEU A 415 4.73 13.28 2.81
N ARG A 416 4.95 13.27 4.12
CA ARG A 416 5.81 12.31 4.80
C ARG A 416 4.98 11.08 5.17
N ILE A 417 5.32 9.93 4.55
CA ILE A 417 4.57 8.68 4.72
C ILE A 417 5.18 7.84 5.83
N GLN A 418 6.52 7.84 5.94
CA GLN A 418 7.26 7.18 7.03
C GLN A 418 8.70 7.68 7.09
N PRO A 419 9.39 7.62 8.28
CA PRO A 419 8.87 7.16 9.56
C PRO A 419 7.99 8.19 10.27
N ASP A 420 8.25 9.49 10.03
CA ASP A 420 7.58 10.62 10.69
C ASP A 420 6.37 11.05 9.87
N GLU A 421 5.23 10.51 10.18
CA GLU A 421 3.98 10.74 9.45
C GLU A 421 3.50 12.19 9.55
N GLY A 422 3.27 12.85 8.40
CA GLY A 422 2.81 14.23 8.40
C GLY A 422 2.94 14.96 7.07
N ILE A 423 2.74 16.28 7.14
CA ILE A 423 2.86 17.21 6.00
C ILE A 423 3.81 18.32 6.39
N THR A 424 4.74 18.67 5.50
CA THR A 424 5.60 19.85 5.63
C THR A 424 5.34 20.79 4.47
N LEU A 425 5.01 22.04 4.77
CA LEU A 425 4.87 23.12 3.80
C LEU A 425 6.08 24.06 3.95
N ARG A 426 6.91 24.15 2.92
CA ARG A 426 8.06 25.07 2.86
C ARG A 426 7.67 26.34 2.12
N LEU A 427 7.88 27.48 2.77
CA LEU A 427 7.51 28.81 2.29
C LEU A 427 8.64 29.82 2.56
N ALA A 428 8.65 30.90 1.79
CA ALA A 428 9.46 32.06 2.10
C ALA A 428 8.82 32.91 3.20
N SER A 429 9.62 33.40 4.14
CA SER A 429 9.17 34.33 5.18
C SER A 429 10.20 35.44 5.39
N LYS A 430 9.71 36.61 5.79
CA LYS A 430 10.60 37.72 6.18
C LYS A 430 11.28 37.41 7.51
N VAL A 431 12.59 37.59 7.55
CA VAL A 431 13.37 37.51 8.80
C VAL A 431 13.00 38.72 9.69
N PRO A 432 12.74 38.54 11.00
CA PRO A 432 12.52 39.67 11.91
C PRO A 432 13.69 40.65 11.87
N GLY A 433 13.40 41.95 11.75
CA GLY A 433 14.40 43.01 11.65
C GLY A 433 13.93 44.18 10.76
N THR A 434 14.81 45.16 10.58
CA THR A 434 14.53 46.39 9.81
C THR A 434 14.72 46.20 8.30
N GLN A 435 15.43 45.15 7.89
CA GLN A 435 15.70 44.86 6.49
C GLN A 435 14.69 43.86 5.93
N MET A 436 14.44 43.90 4.61
CA MET A 436 13.62 42.96 3.90
C MET A 436 14.45 41.72 3.50
N GLU A 437 14.92 40.99 4.51
CA GLU A 437 15.62 39.72 4.33
C GLU A 437 14.58 38.58 4.28
N LEU A 438 14.69 37.68 3.31
CA LEU A 438 13.85 36.50 3.15
C LEU A 438 14.61 35.24 3.53
N ARG A 439 13.87 34.30 4.13
CA ARG A 439 14.39 32.95 4.46
C ARG A 439 13.29 31.91 4.29
N ASP A 440 13.69 30.70 3.88
CA ASP A 440 12.79 29.56 3.88
C ASP A 440 12.42 29.16 5.31
N VAL A 441 11.14 28.95 5.55
CA VAL A 441 10.57 28.41 6.78
C VAL A 441 9.70 27.21 6.47
N SER A 442 9.56 26.30 7.44
CA SER A 442 8.70 25.14 7.33
C SER A 442 7.54 25.24 8.31
N MET A 443 6.34 24.96 7.83
CA MET A 443 5.17 24.68 8.65
C MET A 443 4.95 23.17 8.65
N GLU A 444 4.85 22.57 9.82
CA GLU A 444 4.75 21.12 9.97
C GLU A 444 3.44 20.73 10.63
N PHE A 445 2.78 19.76 10.03
CA PHE A 445 1.67 19.02 10.60
C PHE A 445 2.12 17.58 10.82
N GLY A 446 2.08 17.11 12.05
CA GLY A 446 2.41 15.72 12.42
C GLY A 446 1.15 14.99 12.90
N TYR A 447 0.91 13.78 12.38
CA TYR A 447 -0.28 13.00 12.73
C TYR A 447 -0.32 12.67 14.22
N GLY A 448 0.73 12.06 14.75
CA GLY A 448 0.79 11.67 16.16
C GLY A 448 0.62 12.83 17.14
N ALA A 449 1.18 14.01 16.80
CA ALA A 449 1.05 15.20 17.64
C ALA A 449 -0.35 15.83 17.60
N THR A 450 -1.10 15.65 16.50
CA THR A 450 -2.39 16.32 16.29
C THR A 450 -3.56 15.50 16.78
N PHE A 451 -3.57 14.18 16.49
CA PHE A 451 -4.73 13.35 16.79
C PHE A 451 -4.60 12.59 18.12
N ASN A 452 -3.41 12.58 18.77
CA ASN A 452 -3.13 11.82 20.01
C ASN A 452 -3.52 10.33 19.93
N GLU A 453 -3.67 9.80 18.73
CA GLU A 453 -4.00 8.41 18.45
C GLU A 453 -2.90 7.79 17.61
N GLU A 454 -2.52 6.58 17.95
CA GLU A 454 -1.64 5.79 17.08
C GLU A 454 -2.43 5.36 15.84
N SER A 455 -1.90 5.67 14.65
CA SER A 455 -2.47 5.18 13.39
C SER A 455 -2.58 3.66 13.42
N PRO A 456 -3.71 3.06 13.02
CA PRO A 456 -3.80 1.60 12.87
C PRO A 456 -2.67 1.07 11.99
N GLU A 457 -2.26 -0.15 12.23
CA GLU A 457 -1.30 -0.81 11.34
C GLU A 457 -1.98 -1.05 9.98
N ALA A 458 -1.24 -0.88 8.89
CA ALA A 458 -1.81 -0.98 7.55
C ALA A 458 -2.57 -2.30 7.30
N TYR A 459 -2.08 -3.42 7.86
CA TYR A 459 -2.74 -4.71 7.73
C TYR A 459 -4.04 -4.82 8.54
N GLU A 460 -4.20 -4.12 9.66
CA GLU A 460 -5.49 -4.04 10.35
C GLU A 460 -6.55 -3.49 9.38
N ARG A 461 -6.25 -2.38 8.73
CA ARG A 461 -7.16 -1.76 7.77
C ARG A 461 -7.45 -2.66 6.58
N LEU A 462 -6.41 -3.21 5.95
CA LEU A 462 -6.57 -4.02 4.74
C LEU A 462 -7.31 -5.35 5.01
N ILE A 463 -7.06 -6.01 6.14
CA ILE A 463 -7.82 -7.22 6.51
C ILE A 463 -9.29 -6.86 6.73
N LEU A 464 -9.58 -5.80 7.48
CA LEU A 464 -10.95 -5.37 7.72
C LEU A 464 -11.67 -5.02 6.41
N ASP A 465 -11.06 -4.22 5.54
CA ASP A 465 -11.64 -3.82 4.26
C ASP A 465 -11.90 -5.03 3.34
N ALA A 466 -10.98 -6.00 3.31
CA ALA A 466 -11.20 -7.24 2.57
C ALA A 466 -12.39 -8.05 3.14
N LEU A 467 -12.54 -8.12 4.47
CA LEU A 467 -13.67 -8.79 5.11
C LEU A 467 -14.98 -8.03 4.96
N LEU A 468 -14.95 -6.72 4.78
CA LEU A 468 -16.12 -5.88 4.48
C LEU A 468 -16.48 -5.86 2.98
N GLY A 469 -15.56 -6.23 2.09
CA GLY A 469 -15.73 -6.07 0.65
C GLY A 469 -15.48 -4.64 0.16
N ASP A 470 -14.73 -3.86 0.93
CA ASP A 470 -14.42 -2.47 0.65
C ASP A 470 -13.04 -2.37 -0.04
N ALA A 471 -13.04 -2.10 -1.33
CA ALA A 471 -11.86 -2.30 -2.15
C ALA A 471 -11.15 -1.03 -2.69
N PRO A 472 -11.39 0.22 -2.22
CA PRO A 472 -10.73 1.40 -2.78
C PRO A 472 -9.21 1.42 -2.53
N LEU A 473 -8.73 0.70 -1.49
CA LEU A 473 -7.32 0.61 -1.12
C LEU A 473 -6.58 -0.57 -1.76
N PHE A 474 -7.26 -1.33 -2.63
CA PHE A 474 -6.65 -2.50 -3.29
C PHE A 474 -6.47 -2.21 -4.78
N PRO A 475 -5.24 -2.37 -5.31
CA PRO A 475 -5.01 -2.23 -6.73
C PRO A 475 -5.88 -3.19 -7.54
N HIS A 476 -6.58 -2.66 -8.53
CA HIS A 476 -7.34 -3.48 -9.46
C HIS A 476 -6.42 -4.10 -10.51
N GLN A 477 -6.85 -5.19 -11.13
CA GLN A 477 -6.15 -5.86 -12.22
C GLN A 477 -5.63 -4.88 -13.28
N ARG A 478 -6.48 -3.95 -13.70
CA ARG A 478 -6.12 -2.98 -14.73
C ARG A 478 -4.97 -2.06 -14.31
N GLU A 479 -4.93 -1.66 -13.05
CA GLU A 479 -3.83 -0.84 -12.51
C GLU A 479 -2.52 -1.61 -12.51
N VAL A 480 -2.55 -2.90 -12.13
CA VAL A 480 -1.38 -3.79 -12.16
C VAL A 480 -0.87 -3.99 -13.59
N ASP A 481 -1.78 -4.24 -14.57
CA ASP A 481 -1.42 -4.36 -16.00
C ASP A 481 -0.78 -3.07 -16.54
N LEU A 482 -1.34 -1.90 -16.18
CA LEU A 482 -0.79 -0.60 -16.57
C LEU A 482 0.57 -0.32 -15.91
N SER A 483 0.75 -0.70 -14.65
CA SER A 483 2.02 -0.54 -13.95
C SER A 483 3.13 -1.38 -14.59
N TRP A 484 2.84 -2.63 -14.97
CA TRP A 484 3.79 -3.47 -15.72
C TRP A 484 4.06 -2.93 -17.13
N ARG A 485 3.05 -2.42 -17.84
CA ARG A 485 3.26 -1.77 -19.14
C ARG A 485 4.27 -0.61 -19.05
N ILE A 486 4.28 0.12 -17.92
CA ILE A 486 5.23 1.22 -17.71
C ILE A 486 6.62 0.67 -17.43
N LEU A 487 6.75 -0.39 -16.62
CA LEU A 487 8.05 -0.80 -16.08
C LEU A 487 8.74 -1.90 -16.90
N ASP A 488 8.02 -2.77 -17.61
CA ASP A 488 8.62 -3.84 -18.41
C ASP A 488 9.69 -3.32 -19.40
N PRO A 489 9.45 -2.24 -20.18
CA PRO A 489 10.49 -1.72 -21.07
C PRO A 489 11.76 -1.29 -20.35
N VAL A 490 11.65 -0.77 -19.12
CA VAL A 490 12.79 -0.37 -18.29
C VAL A 490 13.58 -1.60 -17.86
N ILE A 491 12.89 -2.64 -17.39
CA ILE A 491 13.51 -3.89 -16.94
C ILE A 491 14.19 -4.62 -18.10
N GLU A 492 13.54 -4.70 -19.25
CA GLU A 492 14.11 -5.29 -20.47
C GLU A 492 15.38 -4.56 -20.91
N HIS A 493 15.32 -3.22 -20.93
CA HIS A 493 16.48 -2.39 -21.24
C HIS A 493 17.64 -2.65 -20.27
N TRP A 494 17.37 -2.72 -18.97
CA TRP A 494 18.38 -2.97 -17.95
C TRP A 494 18.92 -4.40 -18.00
N THR A 495 18.14 -5.37 -18.38
CA THR A 495 18.58 -6.76 -18.56
C THR A 495 19.57 -6.86 -19.71
N ALA A 496 19.36 -6.11 -20.79
CA ALA A 496 20.27 -6.05 -21.94
C ALA A 496 21.53 -5.21 -21.67
N ALA A 497 21.45 -4.21 -20.78
CA ALA A 497 22.58 -3.39 -20.38
C ALA A 497 23.49 -4.13 -19.38
N GLY A 498 24.73 -3.73 -19.22
CA GLY A 498 25.72 -4.32 -18.32
C GLY A 498 25.31 -4.39 -16.84
N SER A 499 26.25 -4.45 -15.92
CA SER A 499 26.00 -4.43 -14.48
C SER A 499 25.45 -3.08 -13.99
N PRO A 500 24.67 -3.04 -12.90
CA PRO A 500 24.27 -1.79 -12.24
C PRO A 500 25.50 -0.98 -11.78
N GLU A 501 25.36 0.34 -11.76
CA GLU A 501 26.39 1.25 -11.23
C GLU A 501 26.56 1.04 -9.72
N GLY A 502 27.82 1.03 -9.21
CA GLY A 502 28.11 0.94 -7.79
C GLY A 502 27.75 2.23 -7.04
N TYR A 503 27.23 2.13 -5.81
CA TYR A 503 27.06 3.27 -4.92
C TYR A 503 27.47 2.95 -3.48
N ARG A 504 27.97 3.96 -2.77
CA ARG A 504 28.39 3.82 -1.37
C ARG A 504 27.19 3.64 -0.45
N PRO A 505 27.24 2.71 0.50
CA PRO A 505 26.27 2.65 1.60
C PRO A 505 26.20 3.99 2.34
N GLY A 506 24.99 4.39 2.75
CA GLY A 506 24.75 5.68 3.39
C GLY A 506 24.72 6.88 2.44
N SER A 507 24.87 6.68 1.13
CA SER A 507 24.68 7.74 0.12
C SER A 507 23.19 7.84 -0.32
N TRP A 508 22.91 8.72 -1.27
CA TRP A 508 21.58 8.84 -1.90
C TRP A 508 21.48 8.12 -3.25
N GLY A 509 22.30 7.10 -3.48
CA GLY A 509 22.30 6.30 -4.68
C GLY A 509 23.45 6.60 -5.65
N PRO A 510 23.44 6.05 -6.87
CA PRO A 510 24.48 6.19 -7.87
C PRO A 510 24.53 7.60 -8.48
N ALA A 511 25.65 7.94 -9.14
CA ALA A 511 25.83 9.24 -9.79
C ALA A 511 24.80 9.46 -10.91
N SER A 512 24.49 8.42 -11.70
CA SER A 512 23.49 8.48 -12.77
C SER A 512 22.10 8.90 -12.26
N ALA A 513 21.73 8.57 -11.02
CA ALA A 513 20.48 9.03 -10.43
C ALA A 513 20.46 10.53 -10.16
N HIS A 514 21.60 11.14 -9.82
CA HIS A 514 21.71 12.59 -9.68
C HIS A 514 21.71 13.28 -11.03
N GLU A 515 22.37 12.71 -12.02
CA GLU A 515 22.38 13.21 -13.40
C GLU A 515 20.98 13.22 -14.02
N LEU A 516 20.15 12.25 -13.68
CA LEU A 516 18.75 12.14 -14.14
C LEU A 516 17.98 13.45 -13.93
N LEU A 517 18.11 14.09 -12.76
CA LEU A 517 17.49 15.36 -12.44
C LEU A 517 18.31 16.57 -12.93
N ALA A 518 19.64 16.46 -12.88
CA ALA A 518 20.54 17.55 -13.29
C ALA A 518 20.35 17.93 -14.77
N ARG A 519 20.01 16.97 -15.64
CA ARG A 519 19.67 17.23 -17.06
C ARG A 519 18.46 18.16 -17.22
N ASP A 520 17.58 18.22 -16.24
CA ASP A 520 16.42 19.12 -16.19
C ASP A 520 16.70 20.36 -15.30
N GLY A 521 17.96 20.57 -14.87
CA GLY A 521 18.33 21.68 -13.97
C GLY A 521 17.81 21.50 -12.54
N ARG A 522 17.49 20.27 -12.11
CA ARG A 522 16.88 19.94 -10.82
C ARG A 522 17.81 19.07 -9.97
N THR A 523 17.46 18.92 -8.70
CA THR A 523 18.18 18.05 -7.76
C THR A 523 17.19 17.24 -6.92
N TRP A 524 17.63 16.07 -6.48
CA TRP A 524 16.87 15.33 -5.49
C TRP A 524 16.74 16.12 -4.19
N ARG A 525 15.52 16.12 -3.65
CA ARG A 525 15.31 16.59 -2.30
C ARG A 525 16.19 15.77 -1.34
N ARG A 526 16.88 16.45 -0.45
CA ARG A 526 17.55 15.86 0.71
C ARG A 526 16.53 15.82 1.84
N SER A 527 15.94 14.68 2.03
CA SER A 527 14.89 14.45 3.04
C SER A 527 15.45 14.52 4.44
#